data_ca8e3222ee14c51ba8b72bc83c86dff4
#
_entry.id   ca8e3222ee14c51ba8b72bc83c86dff4
#
_cell.length_a   1.000
_cell.length_b   1.000
_cell.length_c   1.000
_cell.angle_alpha   90.00
_cell.angle_beta   90.00
_cell.angle_gamma   90.00
#
_symmetry.space_group_name_H-M   'P 1'
#
loop_
_entity.id
_entity.type
_entity.pdbx_description
1 polymer ?
#
loop_
_entity_poly.entity_id
_entity_poly.type
_entity_poly.pdbx_seq_one_letter_code
_entity_poly.pdbx_strand_id
1 'polypeptide(L)'
;MWIFYALLSAFFAGTTSILAKIGIRHVNSTLATALRTIVVLVFAWVMVLIVGSQNGLLSLRPETWLFLVFSGLATGASWLCYFKALQLGEVNKVAALDKSSVVLTLILALILLGEPLSFLKSAAILLIAVGTLLMIQKQPIDREAKTRSWILYALLSAVFASLTTILGKVGIDGVEANLGTAIRTTVVLVMSWLVVSMTSQQVPLKEIDRKELTFIFFSGLATGASWLFYYRALQDGVTSAVVSIDKLSIVVTVGFSYFMFGEKLTTKALLGLVLIIAGTFGIMLG
;
A
#
# COMPACT_ATOMS: atom_id res chain seq x y z
N MET A 1 8.52 5.31 20.88
CA MET A 1 7.21 4.67 20.61
C MET A 1 6.88 4.61 19.11
N TRP A 2 7.05 5.71 18.36
CA TRP A 2 6.70 5.75 16.92
C TRP A 2 7.41 4.69 16.05
N ILE A 3 8.66 4.34 16.32
CA ILE A 3 9.39 3.25 15.60
C ILE A 3 8.66 1.92 15.73
N PHE A 4 8.17 1.60 16.93
CA PHE A 4 7.41 0.38 17.18
C PHE A 4 6.12 0.35 16.36
N TYR A 5 5.38 1.46 16.30
CA TYR A 5 4.19 1.59 15.45
C TYR A 5 4.53 1.45 13.98
N ALA A 6 5.63 2.06 13.51
CA ALA A 6 6.07 1.93 12.12
C ALA A 6 6.44 0.48 11.75
N LEU A 7 7.09 -0.27 12.66
CA LEU A 7 7.41 -1.69 12.46
C LEU A 7 6.14 -2.56 12.45
N LEU A 8 5.17 -2.29 13.32
CA LEU A 8 3.87 -2.98 13.29
C LEU A 8 3.12 -2.69 11.98
N SER A 9 3.15 -1.43 11.52
CA SER A 9 2.60 -1.08 10.21
C SER A 9 3.22 -1.92 9.10
N ALA A 10 4.56 -1.98 9.05
CA ALA A 10 5.29 -2.76 8.07
C ALA A 10 4.94 -4.25 8.11
N PHE A 11 4.82 -4.82 9.30
CA PHE A 11 4.42 -6.22 9.48
C PHE A 11 3.02 -6.49 8.90
N PHE A 12 2.03 -5.70 9.29
CA PHE A 12 0.67 -5.85 8.79
C PHE A 12 0.54 -5.53 7.30
N ALA A 13 1.29 -4.55 6.77
CA ALA A 13 1.34 -4.26 5.34
C ALA A 13 1.87 -5.45 4.52
N GLY A 14 2.95 -6.10 5.00
CA GLY A 14 3.49 -7.29 4.36
C GLY A 14 2.52 -8.47 4.40
N THR A 15 1.90 -8.70 5.55
CA THR A 15 0.88 -9.74 5.74
C THR A 15 -0.34 -9.53 4.85
N THR A 16 -0.77 -8.28 4.65
CA THR A 16 -1.88 -7.92 3.75
C THR A 16 -1.70 -8.49 2.35
N SER A 17 -0.49 -8.36 1.78
CA SER A 17 -0.20 -8.80 0.41
C SER A 17 -0.38 -10.31 0.23
N ILE A 18 0.03 -11.08 1.22
CA ILE A 18 -0.08 -12.54 1.23
C ILE A 18 -1.52 -12.99 1.37
N LEU A 19 -2.23 -12.45 2.37
CA LEU A 19 -3.65 -12.75 2.58
C LEU A 19 -4.50 -12.37 1.36
N ALA A 20 -4.22 -11.20 0.77
CA ALA A 20 -4.91 -10.77 -0.45
C ALA A 20 -4.63 -11.71 -1.62
N LYS A 21 -3.37 -12.14 -1.84
CA LYS A 21 -3.03 -13.07 -2.93
C LYS A 21 -3.80 -14.39 -2.81
N ILE A 22 -4.00 -14.91 -1.61
CA ILE A 22 -4.78 -16.12 -1.38
C ILE A 22 -6.27 -15.84 -1.65
N GLY A 23 -6.79 -14.71 -1.15
CA GLY A 23 -8.20 -14.36 -1.29
C GLY A 23 -8.63 -14.00 -2.71
N ILE A 24 -7.70 -13.65 -3.62
CA ILE A 24 -8.01 -13.27 -5.01
C ILE A 24 -7.71 -14.38 -6.03
N ARG A 25 -7.57 -15.62 -5.59
CA ARG A 25 -7.21 -16.73 -6.51
C ARG A 25 -8.24 -16.92 -7.62
N HIS A 26 -9.51 -17.00 -7.25
CA HIS A 26 -10.64 -17.21 -8.17
C HIS A 26 -11.62 -16.02 -8.14
N VAL A 27 -11.54 -15.18 -7.11
CA VAL A 27 -12.35 -13.96 -7.01
C VAL A 27 -11.72 -12.85 -7.85
N ASN A 28 -12.54 -12.10 -8.56
CA ASN A 28 -12.08 -10.93 -9.29
C ASN A 28 -11.42 -9.92 -8.33
N SER A 29 -10.24 -9.42 -8.70
CA SER A 29 -9.45 -8.52 -7.86
C SER A 29 -10.18 -7.21 -7.51
N THR A 30 -11.03 -6.70 -8.40
CA THR A 30 -11.82 -5.48 -8.17
C THR A 30 -12.88 -5.73 -7.11
N LEU A 31 -13.64 -6.84 -7.22
CA LEU A 31 -14.63 -7.23 -6.24
C LEU A 31 -13.98 -7.52 -4.87
N ALA A 32 -12.87 -8.25 -4.86
CA ALA A 32 -12.12 -8.51 -3.63
C ALA A 32 -11.63 -7.21 -2.97
N THR A 33 -11.19 -6.22 -3.77
CA THR A 33 -10.81 -4.89 -3.26
C THR A 33 -12.00 -4.19 -2.61
N ALA A 34 -13.17 -4.20 -3.24
CA ALA A 34 -14.39 -3.60 -2.69
C ALA A 34 -14.82 -4.27 -1.37
N LEU A 35 -14.84 -5.61 -1.34
CA LEU A 35 -15.21 -6.38 -0.15
C LEU A 35 -14.27 -6.11 1.04
N ARG A 36 -12.95 -6.17 0.81
CA ARG A 36 -11.98 -5.89 1.88
C ARG A 36 -12.03 -4.46 2.37
N THR A 37 -12.36 -3.50 1.49
CA THR A 37 -12.47 -2.08 1.86
C THR A 37 -13.62 -1.85 2.84
N ILE A 38 -14.70 -2.64 2.79
CA ILE A 38 -15.74 -2.61 3.81
C ILE A 38 -15.15 -2.91 5.20
N VAL A 39 -14.32 -3.95 5.30
CA VAL A 39 -13.69 -4.35 6.56
C VAL A 39 -12.75 -3.24 7.06
N VAL A 40 -11.94 -2.67 6.16
CA VAL A 40 -11.04 -1.55 6.51
C VAL A 40 -11.83 -0.35 7.00
N LEU A 41 -12.95 -0.02 6.33
CA LEU A 41 -13.78 1.13 6.69
C LEU A 41 -14.43 0.96 8.07
N VAL A 42 -15.04 -0.21 8.31
CA VAL A 42 -15.65 -0.51 9.62
C VAL A 42 -14.59 -0.38 10.71
N PHE A 43 -13.40 -0.95 10.49
CA PHE A 43 -12.33 -0.89 11.45
C PHE A 43 -11.84 0.56 11.69
N ALA A 44 -11.70 1.37 10.62
CA ALA A 44 -11.31 2.76 10.74
C ALA A 44 -12.33 3.61 11.53
N TRP A 45 -13.63 3.46 11.25
CA TRP A 45 -14.67 4.17 11.98
C TRP A 45 -14.82 3.72 13.43
N VAL A 46 -14.64 2.43 13.72
CA VAL A 46 -14.59 1.94 15.11
C VAL A 46 -13.46 2.63 15.87
N MET A 47 -12.29 2.81 15.25
CA MET A 47 -11.18 3.53 15.88
C MET A 47 -11.46 5.02 16.06
N VAL A 48 -12.13 5.68 15.11
CA VAL A 48 -12.61 7.08 15.27
C VAL A 48 -13.50 7.22 16.49
N LEU A 49 -14.43 6.26 16.70
CA LEU A 49 -15.32 6.26 17.85
C LEU A 49 -14.57 5.99 19.17
N ILE A 50 -13.62 5.03 19.18
CA ILE A 50 -12.82 4.72 20.36
C ILE A 50 -11.96 5.92 20.79
N VAL A 51 -11.36 6.62 19.83
CA VAL A 51 -10.51 7.80 20.10
C VAL A 51 -11.36 9.05 20.39
N GLY A 52 -12.65 9.04 20.02
CA GLY A 52 -13.55 10.17 20.21
C GLY A 52 -13.35 11.32 19.22
N SER A 53 -12.73 11.05 18.07
CA SER A 53 -12.38 12.08 17.07
C SER A 53 -13.49 12.44 16.08
N GLN A 54 -14.68 11.83 16.19
CA GLN A 54 -15.82 12.08 15.31
C GLN A 54 -16.30 13.54 15.29
N ASN A 55 -16.14 14.26 16.39
CA ASN A 55 -16.53 15.68 16.48
C ASN A 55 -15.69 16.57 15.57
N GLY A 56 -14.46 16.14 15.24
CA GLY A 56 -13.58 16.84 14.31
C GLY A 56 -14.15 16.93 12.89
N LEU A 57 -15.09 16.06 12.52
CA LEU A 57 -15.69 16.03 11.17
C LEU A 57 -16.34 17.36 10.76
N LEU A 58 -17.01 18.03 11.71
CA LEU A 58 -17.73 19.29 11.47
C LEU A 58 -16.81 20.51 11.44
N SER A 59 -15.60 20.40 11.93
CA SER A 59 -14.61 21.48 12.01
C SER A 59 -13.58 21.45 10.88
N LEU A 60 -13.67 20.48 9.94
CA LEU A 60 -12.73 20.38 8.83
C LEU A 60 -12.92 21.51 7.83
N ARG A 61 -11.80 22.12 7.41
CA ARG A 61 -11.79 23.13 6.35
C ARG A 61 -12.08 22.52 4.97
N PRO A 62 -12.65 23.26 4.03
CA PRO A 62 -12.91 22.77 2.68
C PRO A 62 -11.66 22.22 1.97
N GLU A 63 -10.50 22.86 2.16
CA GLU A 63 -9.23 22.42 1.58
C GLU A 63 -8.84 21.03 2.10
N THR A 64 -9.02 20.79 3.40
CA THR A 64 -8.78 19.50 4.04
C THR A 64 -9.65 18.41 3.42
N TRP A 65 -10.95 18.68 3.23
CA TRP A 65 -11.84 17.76 2.53
C TRP A 65 -11.35 17.44 1.12
N LEU A 66 -10.94 18.46 0.36
CA LEU A 66 -10.46 18.30 -1.01
C LEU A 66 -9.25 17.34 -1.05
N PHE A 67 -8.23 17.60 -0.21
CA PHE A 67 -7.02 16.77 -0.17
C PHE A 67 -7.31 15.34 0.32
N LEU A 68 -8.17 15.15 1.32
CA LEU A 68 -8.56 13.83 1.81
C LEU A 68 -9.33 13.05 0.74
N VAL A 69 -10.24 13.69 0.00
CA VAL A 69 -10.98 13.06 -1.10
C VAL A 69 -10.04 12.65 -2.23
N PHE A 70 -9.18 13.55 -2.71
CA PHE A 70 -8.21 13.20 -3.77
C PHE A 70 -7.22 12.14 -3.31
N SER A 71 -6.77 12.18 -2.05
CA SER A 71 -5.93 11.14 -1.48
C SER A 71 -6.67 9.79 -1.42
N GLY A 72 -7.97 9.80 -1.09
CA GLY A 72 -8.83 8.61 -1.12
C GLY A 72 -8.98 8.03 -2.53
N LEU A 73 -9.23 8.87 -3.54
CA LEU A 73 -9.32 8.46 -4.95
C LEU A 73 -7.98 7.85 -5.42
N ALA A 74 -6.86 8.50 -5.12
CA ALA A 74 -5.54 7.96 -5.43
C ALA A 74 -5.28 6.63 -4.72
N THR A 75 -5.69 6.50 -3.44
CA THR A 75 -5.60 5.23 -2.69
C THR A 75 -6.41 4.13 -3.37
N GLY A 76 -7.66 4.42 -3.74
CA GLY A 76 -8.53 3.46 -4.41
C GLY A 76 -7.95 3.00 -5.74
N ALA A 77 -7.46 3.92 -6.57
CA ALA A 77 -6.79 3.61 -7.84
C ALA A 77 -5.53 2.76 -7.61
N SER A 78 -4.71 3.11 -6.62
CA SER A 78 -3.53 2.33 -6.25
C SER A 78 -3.90 0.90 -5.86
N TRP A 79 -4.89 0.70 -4.99
CA TRP A 79 -5.30 -0.62 -4.52
C TRP A 79 -5.89 -1.48 -5.64
N LEU A 80 -6.75 -0.92 -6.48
CA LEU A 80 -7.30 -1.63 -7.63
C LEU A 80 -6.18 -2.12 -8.57
N CYS A 81 -5.21 -1.27 -8.85
CA CYS A 81 -4.05 -1.63 -9.65
C CYS A 81 -3.16 -2.67 -8.93
N TYR A 82 -2.87 -2.47 -7.65
CA TYR A 82 -2.04 -3.38 -6.87
C TYR A 82 -2.59 -4.82 -6.81
N PHE A 83 -3.88 -4.95 -6.46
CA PHE A 83 -4.49 -6.28 -6.36
C PHE A 83 -4.67 -6.92 -7.72
N LYS A 84 -4.88 -6.13 -8.77
CA LYS A 84 -4.83 -6.66 -10.15
C LYS A 84 -3.44 -7.15 -10.51
N ALA A 85 -2.40 -6.43 -10.15
CA ALA A 85 -1.03 -6.86 -10.33
C ALA A 85 -0.73 -8.15 -9.55
N LEU A 86 -1.17 -8.25 -8.28
CA LEU A 86 -1.04 -9.46 -7.46
C LEU A 86 -1.78 -10.66 -8.05
N GLN A 87 -2.92 -10.45 -8.67
CA GLN A 87 -3.67 -11.51 -9.35
C GLN A 87 -2.89 -12.08 -10.54
N LEU A 88 -2.20 -11.21 -11.29
CA LEU A 88 -1.52 -11.54 -12.55
C LEU A 88 -0.04 -11.92 -12.37
N GLY A 89 0.61 -11.51 -11.28
CA GLY A 89 2.05 -11.64 -11.07
C GLY A 89 2.43 -12.35 -9.76
N GLU A 90 3.74 -12.60 -9.61
CA GLU A 90 4.32 -13.11 -8.37
C GLU A 90 4.35 -12.03 -7.28
N VAL A 91 4.04 -12.42 -6.05
CA VAL A 91 3.92 -11.46 -4.92
C VAL A 91 5.21 -10.68 -4.70
N ASN A 92 6.35 -11.37 -4.73
CA ASN A 92 7.66 -10.74 -4.50
C ASN A 92 7.97 -9.65 -5.51
N LYS A 93 7.69 -9.89 -6.81
CA LYS A 93 7.95 -8.94 -7.90
C LYS A 93 6.99 -7.75 -7.85
N VAL A 94 5.71 -8.02 -7.61
CA VAL A 94 4.68 -6.97 -7.48
C VAL A 94 4.96 -6.09 -6.27
N ALA A 95 5.27 -6.70 -5.11
CA ALA A 95 5.60 -5.96 -3.90
C ALA A 95 6.87 -5.11 -4.08
N ALA A 96 7.92 -5.63 -4.74
CA ALA A 96 9.12 -4.86 -5.01
C ALA A 96 8.83 -3.65 -5.89
N LEU A 97 8.05 -3.82 -6.96
CA LEU A 97 7.70 -2.73 -7.86
C LEU A 97 6.80 -1.68 -7.18
N ASP A 98 5.86 -2.11 -6.35
CA ASP A 98 5.03 -1.20 -5.56
C ASP A 98 5.88 -0.36 -4.58
N LYS A 99 6.91 -0.97 -3.96
CA LYS A 99 7.83 -0.24 -3.08
C LYS A 99 8.65 0.84 -3.80
N SER A 100 8.79 0.77 -5.12
CA SER A 100 9.40 1.86 -5.91
C SER A 100 8.62 3.17 -5.83
N SER A 101 7.37 3.14 -5.36
CA SER A 101 6.59 4.35 -5.05
C SER A 101 7.30 5.30 -4.09
N VAL A 102 8.23 4.80 -3.25
CA VAL A 102 9.11 5.66 -2.42
C VAL A 102 9.88 6.65 -3.27
N VAL A 103 10.50 6.17 -4.36
CA VAL A 103 11.30 7.03 -5.25
C VAL A 103 10.42 8.17 -5.79
N LEU A 104 9.22 7.83 -6.27
CA LEU A 104 8.27 8.82 -6.76
C LEU A 104 7.79 9.75 -5.64
N THR A 105 7.50 9.22 -4.46
CA THR A 105 7.08 10.02 -3.30
C THR A 105 8.15 11.03 -2.90
N LEU A 106 9.42 10.62 -2.86
CA LEU A 106 10.53 11.51 -2.51
C LEU A 106 10.75 12.59 -3.56
N ILE A 107 10.64 12.25 -4.85
CA ILE A 107 10.70 13.23 -5.94
C ILE A 107 9.55 14.24 -5.81
N LEU A 108 8.33 13.76 -5.56
CA LEU A 108 7.18 14.63 -5.38
C LEU A 108 7.28 15.48 -4.10
N ALA A 109 7.81 14.93 -3.01
CA ALA A 109 8.05 15.68 -1.77
C ALA A 109 9.08 16.80 -1.96
N LEU A 110 10.15 16.53 -2.71
CA LEU A 110 11.13 17.54 -3.09
C LEU A 110 10.49 18.70 -3.88
N ILE A 111 9.67 18.36 -4.90
CA ILE A 111 9.08 19.36 -5.80
C ILE A 111 7.91 20.10 -5.15
N LEU A 112 7.01 19.38 -4.45
CA LEU A 112 5.75 19.92 -3.95
C LEU A 112 5.82 20.39 -2.50
N LEU A 113 6.68 19.78 -1.68
CA LEU A 113 6.81 20.11 -0.26
C LEU A 113 8.11 20.86 0.06
N GLY A 114 9.01 21.06 -0.93
CA GLY A 114 10.27 21.77 -0.74
C GLY A 114 11.25 21.05 0.20
N GLU A 115 11.12 19.72 0.38
CA GLU A 115 12.01 18.98 1.28
C GLU A 115 13.44 18.94 0.71
N PRO A 116 14.48 19.22 1.53
CA PRO A 116 15.86 19.22 1.04
C PRO A 116 16.32 17.82 0.65
N LEU A 117 17.00 17.71 -0.48
CA LEU A 117 17.63 16.49 -0.96
C LEU A 117 19.08 16.44 -0.49
N SER A 118 19.39 15.57 0.48
CA SER A 118 20.77 15.31 0.87
C SER A 118 21.45 14.34 -0.11
N PHE A 119 22.79 14.35 -0.13
CA PHE A 119 23.57 13.37 -0.91
C PHE A 119 23.22 11.92 -0.49
N LEU A 120 23.06 11.70 0.83
CA LEU A 120 22.70 10.38 1.37
C LEU A 120 21.30 9.93 0.93
N LYS A 121 20.30 10.83 0.92
CA LYS A 121 18.97 10.54 0.37
C LYS A 121 19.03 10.19 -1.11
N SER A 122 19.82 10.93 -1.89
CA SER A 122 19.98 10.67 -3.33
C SER A 122 20.58 9.28 -3.59
N ALA A 123 21.64 8.92 -2.86
CA ALA A 123 22.25 7.59 -2.94
C ALA A 123 21.28 6.49 -2.50
N ALA A 124 20.51 6.72 -1.44
CA ALA A 124 19.51 5.79 -0.94
C ALA A 124 18.37 5.55 -1.95
N ILE A 125 17.91 6.59 -2.64
CA ILE A 125 16.92 6.49 -3.72
C ILE A 125 17.44 5.59 -4.84
N LEU A 126 18.70 5.79 -5.25
CA LEU A 126 19.33 4.97 -6.28
C LEU A 126 19.43 3.50 -5.85
N LEU A 127 19.81 3.23 -4.60
CA LEU A 127 19.84 1.87 -4.05
C LEU A 127 18.46 1.19 -4.12
N ILE A 128 17.39 1.89 -3.73
CA ILE A 128 16.02 1.37 -3.81
C ILE A 128 15.63 1.12 -5.27
N ALA A 129 15.93 2.04 -6.18
CA ALA A 129 15.61 1.89 -7.60
C ALA A 129 16.32 0.68 -8.22
N VAL A 130 17.64 0.57 -8.03
CA VAL A 130 18.45 -0.55 -8.52
C VAL A 130 18.00 -1.86 -7.87
N GLY A 131 17.77 -1.87 -6.56
CA GLY A 131 17.28 -3.03 -5.83
C GLY A 131 15.93 -3.53 -6.37
N THR A 132 15.01 -2.60 -6.65
CA THR A 132 13.72 -2.93 -7.28
C THR A 132 13.91 -3.57 -8.65
N LEU A 133 14.76 -3.00 -9.49
CA LEU A 133 15.06 -3.55 -10.83
C LEU A 133 15.66 -4.95 -10.76
N LEU A 134 16.53 -5.22 -9.79
CA LEU A 134 17.12 -6.55 -9.58
C LEU A 134 16.09 -7.57 -9.10
N MET A 135 15.07 -7.16 -8.35
CA MET A 135 13.97 -8.06 -7.94
C MET A 135 13.00 -8.39 -9.08
N ILE A 136 12.86 -7.49 -10.06
CA ILE A 136 12.03 -7.70 -11.24
C ILE A 136 12.82 -8.48 -12.29
N GLN A 137 13.00 -9.78 -12.11
CA GLN A 137 13.77 -10.58 -13.06
C GLN A 137 13.03 -10.78 -14.38
N LYS A 138 13.82 -10.75 -15.48
CA LYS A 138 13.34 -11.27 -16.77
C LYS A 138 13.13 -12.78 -16.64
N GLN A 139 11.89 -13.23 -16.68
CA GLN A 139 11.64 -14.64 -17.00
C GLN A 139 12.08 -14.92 -18.44
N PRO A 140 12.59 -16.14 -18.74
CA PRO A 140 12.65 -16.63 -20.12
C PRO A 140 11.25 -16.46 -20.72
N ILE A 141 11.22 -16.03 -21.97
CA ILE A 141 9.99 -15.76 -22.72
C ILE A 141 9.21 -17.05 -22.85
N ASP A 142 8.45 -17.42 -21.84
CA ASP A 142 7.40 -18.41 -22.01
C ASP A 142 6.14 -17.72 -22.53
N ARG A 143 5.62 -18.31 -23.60
CA ARG A 143 4.74 -17.81 -24.64
C ARG A 143 3.31 -17.48 -24.21
N GLU A 144 3.07 -16.65 -23.22
CA GLU A 144 1.72 -16.12 -23.03
C GLU A 144 1.73 -14.59 -22.82
N ALA A 145 1.08 -13.91 -23.75
CA ALA A 145 0.92 -12.45 -23.77
C ALA A 145 0.21 -11.86 -22.53
N LYS A 146 -0.28 -12.70 -21.62
CA LYS A 146 -0.83 -12.32 -20.31
C LYS A 146 0.22 -11.83 -19.31
N THR A 147 1.50 -12.09 -19.53
CA THR A 147 2.57 -12.01 -18.52
C THR A 147 3.13 -10.61 -18.29
N ARG A 148 2.87 -9.62 -19.13
CA ARG A 148 3.44 -8.26 -18.98
C ARG A 148 2.47 -7.24 -18.40
N SER A 149 1.18 -7.50 -18.40
CA SER A 149 0.19 -6.54 -17.88
C SER A 149 0.32 -6.28 -16.36
N TRP A 150 0.83 -7.24 -15.56
CA TRP A 150 1.04 -7.04 -14.15
C TRP A 150 2.03 -5.90 -13.85
N ILE A 151 3.06 -5.71 -14.72
CA ILE A 151 4.05 -4.62 -14.57
C ILE A 151 3.37 -3.27 -14.71
N LEU A 152 2.51 -3.11 -15.73
CA LEU A 152 1.75 -1.87 -15.94
C LEU A 152 0.88 -1.55 -14.71
N TYR A 153 0.13 -2.54 -14.22
CA TYR A 153 -0.70 -2.36 -13.03
C TYR A 153 0.14 -2.04 -11.78
N ALA A 154 1.28 -2.69 -11.59
CA ALA A 154 2.17 -2.42 -10.46
C ALA A 154 2.81 -1.02 -10.55
N LEU A 155 3.19 -0.56 -11.75
CA LEU A 155 3.68 0.81 -11.97
C LEU A 155 2.60 1.86 -11.69
N LEU A 156 1.38 1.65 -12.21
CA LEU A 156 0.24 2.53 -11.92
C LEU A 156 -0.06 2.56 -10.42
N SER A 157 -0.01 1.40 -9.75
CA SER A 157 -0.14 1.34 -8.29
C SER A 157 0.90 2.22 -7.61
N ALA A 158 2.17 2.13 -8.00
CA ALA A 158 3.25 2.92 -7.41
C ALA A 158 3.05 4.44 -7.62
N VAL A 159 2.60 4.86 -8.81
CA VAL A 159 2.27 6.26 -9.11
C VAL A 159 1.14 6.75 -8.20
N PHE A 160 0.03 6.02 -8.16
CA PHE A 160 -1.10 6.41 -7.31
C PHE A 160 -0.77 6.32 -5.82
N ALA A 161 0.07 5.37 -5.38
CA ALA A 161 0.54 5.29 -4.00
C ALA A 161 1.38 6.52 -3.60
N SER A 162 2.23 7.02 -4.50
CA SER A 162 2.99 8.25 -4.24
C SER A 162 2.08 9.47 -4.13
N LEU A 163 1.10 9.62 -5.02
CA LEU A 163 0.08 10.67 -4.94
C LEU A 163 -0.74 10.57 -3.65
N THR A 164 -1.14 9.36 -3.26
CA THR A 164 -1.83 9.10 -1.99
C THR A 164 -1.06 9.66 -0.80
N THR A 165 0.26 9.42 -0.76
CA THR A 165 1.12 9.85 0.35
C THR A 165 1.22 11.37 0.42
N ILE A 166 1.47 12.04 -0.70
CA ILE A 166 1.61 13.50 -0.76
C ILE A 166 0.28 14.20 -0.42
N LEU A 167 -0.79 13.81 -1.10
CA LEU A 167 -2.13 14.38 -0.86
C LEU A 167 -2.61 14.07 0.58
N GLY A 168 -2.31 12.86 1.07
CA GLY A 168 -2.61 12.46 2.43
C GLY A 168 -1.87 13.29 3.46
N LYS A 169 -0.56 13.56 3.25
CA LYS A 169 0.25 14.38 4.15
C LYS A 169 -0.34 15.80 4.28
N VAL A 170 -0.72 16.41 3.15
CA VAL A 170 -1.34 17.74 3.16
C VAL A 170 -2.74 17.69 3.79
N GLY A 171 -3.52 16.65 3.49
CA GLY A 171 -4.91 16.53 3.95
C GLY A 171 -5.07 16.19 5.42
N ILE A 172 -4.06 15.56 6.08
CA ILE A 172 -4.14 15.23 7.51
C ILE A 172 -3.50 16.29 8.41
N ASP A 173 -3.00 17.39 7.84
CA ASP A 173 -2.44 18.47 8.65
C ASP A 173 -3.53 19.10 9.51
N GLY A 174 -3.34 19.07 10.83
CA GLY A 174 -4.34 19.52 11.80
C GLY A 174 -5.58 18.64 11.96
N VAL A 175 -5.59 17.42 11.38
CA VAL A 175 -6.68 16.45 11.49
C VAL A 175 -6.20 15.24 12.29
N GLU A 176 -7.07 14.71 13.16
CA GLU A 176 -6.76 13.46 13.86
C GLU A 176 -6.62 12.30 12.84
N ALA A 177 -5.54 11.51 12.98
CA ALA A 177 -5.12 10.55 11.96
C ALA A 177 -6.15 9.46 11.64
N ASN A 178 -6.88 8.97 12.66
CA ASN A 178 -7.91 7.96 12.45
C ASN A 178 -9.09 8.55 11.66
N LEU A 179 -9.47 9.80 11.97
CA LEU A 179 -10.55 10.51 11.26
C LEU A 179 -10.17 10.73 9.79
N GLY A 180 -8.94 11.24 9.52
CA GLY A 180 -8.45 11.38 8.15
C GLY A 180 -8.41 10.05 7.39
N THR A 181 -8.01 8.97 8.05
CA THR A 181 -8.01 7.61 7.48
C THR A 181 -9.44 7.12 7.17
N ALA A 182 -10.39 7.32 8.08
CA ALA A 182 -11.78 6.90 7.88
C ALA A 182 -12.43 7.64 6.70
N ILE A 183 -12.24 8.97 6.60
CA ILE A 183 -12.75 9.77 5.48
C ILE A 183 -12.19 9.24 4.15
N ARG A 184 -10.87 9.08 4.04
CA ARG A 184 -10.23 8.58 2.83
C ARG A 184 -10.71 7.18 2.46
N THR A 185 -10.84 6.28 3.45
CA THR A 185 -11.32 4.91 3.22
C THR A 185 -12.78 4.90 2.76
N THR A 186 -13.60 5.84 3.23
CA THR A 186 -14.97 6.02 2.71
C THR A 186 -14.96 6.31 1.20
N VAL A 187 -14.07 7.21 0.75
CA VAL A 187 -13.90 7.51 -0.68
C VAL A 187 -13.42 6.28 -1.45
N VAL A 188 -12.46 5.52 -0.90
CA VAL A 188 -11.97 4.27 -1.51
C VAL A 188 -13.10 3.26 -1.66
N LEU A 189 -13.97 3.13 -0.66
CA LEU A 189 -15.12 2.21 -0.72
C LEU A 189 -16.07 2.60 -1.84
N VAL A 190 -16.49 3.87 -1.88
CA VAL A 190 -17.39 4.37 -2.94
C VAL A 190 -16.79 4.13 -4.31
N MET A 191 -15.52 4.51 -4.51
CA MET A 191 -14.82 4.32 -5.78
C MET A 191 -14.75 2.83 -6.17
N SER A 192 -14.37 1.95 -5.27
CA SER A 192 -14.22 0.52 -5.59
C SER A 192 -15.55 -0.13 -5.96
N TRP A 193 -16.66 0.23 -5.29
CA TRP A 193 -17.99 -0.26 -5.65
C TRP A 193 -18.53 0.34 -6.95
N LEU A 194 -18.23 1.60 -7.25
CA LEU A 194 -18.53 2.18 -8.56
C LEU A 194 -17.83 1.41 -9.68
N VAL A 195 -16.54 1.07 -9.52
CA VAL A 195 -15.79 0.28 -10.50
C VAL A 195 -16.36 -1.14 -10.63
N VAL A 196 -16.75 -1.79 -9.53
CA VAL A 196 -17.43 -3.10 -9.57
C VAL A 196 -18.73 -3.01 -10.37
N SER A 197 -19.53 -1.98 -10.14
CA SER A 197 -20.80 -1.77 -10.83
C SER A 197 -20.61 -1.49 -12.33
N MET A 198 -19.64 -0.66 -12.68
CA MET A 198 -19.35 -0.30 -14.08
C MET A 198 -18.75 -1.46 -14.89
N THR A 199 -18.01 -2.35 -14.25
CA THR A 199 -17.33 -3.47 -14.92
C THR A 199 -18.16 -4.75 -14.91
N SER A 200 -19.40 -4.72 -14.40
CA SER A 200 -20.30 -5.88 -14.27
C SER A 200 -19.64 -7.08 -13.56
N GLN A 201 -18.71 -6.81 -12.65
CA GLN A 201 -17.93 -7.80 -11.91
C GLN A 201 -18.65 -8.30 -10.65
N GLN A 202 -19.97 -8.11 -10.60
CA GLN A 202 -20.79 -8.54 -9.48
C GLN A 202 -20.99 -10.05 -9.58
N VAL A 203 -20.41 -10.76 -8.63
CA VAL A 203 -20.68 -12.17 -8.41
C VAL A 203 -21.43 -12.29 -7.09
N PRO A 204 -22.52 -13.09 -7.03
CA PRO A 204 -23.19 -13.31 -5.76
C PRO A 204 -22.23 -13.81 -4.68
N LEU A 205 -22.25 -13.21 -3.49
CA LEU A 205 -21.35 -13.61 -2.39
C LEU A 205 -21.43 -15.09 -2.05
N LYS A 206 -22.57 -15.72 -2.34
CA LYS A 206 -22.80 -17.17 -2.13
C LYS A 206 -21.95 -18.06 -3.06
N GLU A 207 -21.50 -17.52 -4.18
CA GLU A 207 -20.68 -18.26 -5.16
C GLU A 207 -19.17 -18.12 -4.84
N ILE A 208 -18.79 -17.23 -3.93
CA ILE A 208 -17.41 -17.08 -3.50
C ILE A 208 -17.09 -18.15 -2.45
N ASP A 209 -15.98 -18.86 -2.64
CA ASP A 209 -15.50 -19.83 -1.67
C ASP A 209 -15.32 -19.16 -0.29
N ARG A 210 -15.85 -19.80 0.75
CA ARG A 210 -15.74 -19.31 2.13
C ARG A 210 -14.29 -19.10 2.57
N LYS A 211 -13.38 -19.93 2.08
CA LYS A 211 -11.95 -19.78 2.36
C LYS A 211 -11.41 -18.47 1.76
N GLU A 212 -11.71 -18.17 0.51
CA GLU A 212 -11.28 -16.92 -0.14
C GLU A 212 -11.87 -15.70 0.56
N LEU A 213 -13.17 -15.75 0.89
CA LEU A 213 -13.83 -14.68 1.64
C LEU A 213 -13.18 -14.45 3.01
N THR A 214 -12.79 -15.51 3.71
CA THR A 214 -12.06 -15.42 4.99
C THR A 214 -10.71 -14.74 4.81
N PHE A 215 -9.96 -15.07 3.77
CA PHE A 215 -8.68 -14.41 3.48
C PHE A 215 -8.84 -12.95 3.04
N ILE A 216 -9.88 -12.63 2.28
CA ILE A 216 -10.27 -11.24 1.93
C ILE A 216 -10.55 -10.45 3.22
N PHE A 217 -11.33 -11.01 4.15
CA PHE A 217 -11.66 -10.40 5.44
C PHE A 217 -10.39 -10.12 6.27
N PHE A 218 -9.54 -11.13 6.48
CA PHE A 218 -8.29 -10.96 7.24
C PHE A 218 -7.31 -10.00 6.56
N SER A 219 -7.27 -9.98 5.23
CA SER A 219 -6.50 -8.98 4.47
C SER A 219 -7.01 -7.56 4.73
N GLY A 220 -8.34 -7.38 4.85
CA GLY A 220 -8.95 -6.10 5.26
C GLY A 220 -8.54 -5.68 6.67
N LEU A 221 -8.62 -6.59 7.64
CA LEU A 221 -8.17 -6.33 9.02
C LEU A 221 -6.68 -5.97 9.09
N ALA A 222 -5.83 -6.74 8.41
CA ALA A 222 -4.40 -6.45 8.37
C ALA A 222 -4.11 -5.08 7.75
N THR A 223 -4.85 -4.69 6.69
CA THR A 223 -4.73 -3.36 6.10
C THR A 223 -5.15 -2.28 7.10
N GLY A 224 -6.30 -2.43 7.75
CA GLY A 224 -6.77 -1.47 8.75
C GLY A 224 -5.76 -1.29 9.88
N ALA A 225 -5.25 -2.39 10.44
CA ALA A 225 -4.21 -2.36 11.47
C ALA A 225 -2.93 -1.66 10.99
N SER A 226 -2.47 -1.99 9.76
CA SER A 226 -1.30 -1.33 9.16
C SER A 226 -1.49 0.19 9.10
N TRP A 227 -2.62 0.67 8.59
CA TRP A 227 -2.87 2.10 8.43
C TRP A 227 -2.99 2.83 9.75
N LEU A 228 -3.63 2.23 10.76
CA LEU A 228 -3.70 2.82 12.11
C LEU A 228 -2.31 3.01 12.72
N PHE A 229 -1.50 1.97 12.69
CA PHE A 229 -0.13 2.06 13.20
C PHE A 229 0.73 3.01 12.37
N TYR A 230 0.55 3.05 11.05
CA TYR A 230 1.25 3.97 10.16
C TYR A 230 0.96 5.43 10.50
N TYR A 231 -0.31 5.81 10.58
CA TYR A 231 -0.67 7.19 10.89
C TYR A 231 -0.32 7.58 12.31
N ARG A 232 -0.43 6.64 13.26
CA ARG A 232 0.04 6.88 14.61
C ARG A 232 1.56 7.13 14.64
N ALA A 233 2.33 6.35 13.90
CA ALA A 233 3.75 6.58 13.76
C ALA A 233 4.07 7.94 13.10
N LEU A 234 3.28 8.35 12.09
CA LEU A 234 3.45 9.63 11.40
C LEU A 234 3.15 10.85 12.31
N GLN A 235 2.23 10.71 13.25
CA GLN A 235 1.95 11.80 14.20
C GLN A 235 3.12 12.04 15.16
N ASP A 236 3.73 10.97 15.67
CA ASP A 236 4.74 11.02 16.71
C ASP A 236 6.18 11.01 16.16
N GLY A 237 6.38 10.69 14.88
CA GLY A 237 7.69 10.47 14.27
C GLY A 237 8.01 11.37 13.08
N VAL A 238 9.28 11.35 12.68
CA VAL A 238 9.75 12.03 11.46
C VAL A 238 9.19 11.28 10.24
N THR A 239 8.49 12.01 9.36
CA THR A 239 7.75 11.42 8.24
C THR A 239 8.63 10.56 7.33
N SER A 240 9.81 11.06 6.93
CA SER A 240 10.74 10.31 6.07
C SER A 240 11.19 8.99 6.69
N ALA A 241 11.44 8.97 8.00
CA ALA A 241 11.83 7.76 8.72
C ALA A 241 10.67 6.76 8.83
N VAL A 242 9.46 7.22 9.16
CA VAL A 242 8.27 6.37 9.27
C VAL A 242 7.93 5.72 7.93
N VAL A 243 7.90 6.52 6.84
CA VAL A 243 7.66 6.01 5.48
C VAL A 243 8.72 4.98 5.08
N SER A 244 9.96 5.21 5.46
CA SER A 244 11.06 4.29 5.17
C SER A 244 10.93 2.96 5.91
N ILE A 245 10.59 2.99 7.21
CA ILE A 245 10.36 1.76 8.00
C ILE A 245 9.18 0.96 7.43
N ASP A 246 8.09 1.62 7.03
CA ASP A 246 6.94 0.94 6.42
C ASP A 246 7.33 0.14 5.16
N LYS A 247 8.35 0.60 4.41
CA LYS A 247 8.86 -0.14 3.25
C LYS A 247 9.56 -1.46 3.60
N LEU A 248 10.00 -1.64 4.84
CA LEU A 248 10.50 -2.94 5.31
C LEU A 248 9.42 -4.04 5.31
N SER A 249 8.15 -3.67 5.10
CA SER A 249 7.08 -4.64 4.82
C SER A 249 7.41 -5.60 3.66
N ILE A 250 8.33 -5.21 2.75
CA ILE A 250 8.81 -6.12 1.70
C ILE A 250 9.51 -7.36 2.27
N VAL A 251 10.23 -7.23 3.38
CA VAL A 251 10.91 -8.35 4.06
C VAL A 251 9.87 -9.35 4.56
N VAL A 252 8.80 -8.84 5.18
CA VAL A 252 7.67 -9.65 5.65
C VAL A 252 6.98 -10.34 4.48
N THR A 253 6.69 -9.59 3.40
CA THR A 253 6.07 -10.14 2.19
C THR A 253 6.91 -11.26 1.59
N VAL A 254 8.22 -11.06 1.43
CA VAL A 254 9.15 -12.05 0.87
C VAL A 254 9.21 -13.29 1.75
N GLY A 255 9.34 -13.12 3.07
CA GLY A 255 9.37 -14.24 4.00
C GLY A 255 8.10 -15.09 3.92
N PHE A 256 6.94 -14.48 4.04
CA PHE A 256 5.66 -15.20 3.92
C PHE A 256 5.43 -15.79 2.53
N SER A 257 5.82 -15.10 1.46
CA SER A 257 5.69 -15.61 0.09
C SER A 257 6.49 -16.89 -0.13
N TYR A 258 7.69 -16.97 0.45
CA TYR A 258 8.50 -18.19 0.45
C TYR A 258 7.78 -19.35 1.12
N PHE A 259 7.25 -19.15 2.34
CA PHE A 259 6.57 -20.21 3.10
C PHE A 259 5.20 -20.59 2.52
N MET A 260 4.42 -19.64 2.03
CA MET A 260 3.03 -19.87 1.61
C MET A 260 2.88 -20.26 0.13
N PHE A 261 3.75 -19.74 -0.74
CA PHE A 261 3.67 -19.95 -2.19
C PHE A 261 4.89 -20.68 -2.76
N GLY A 262 5.93 -20.92 -1.96
CA GLY A 262 7.18 -21.52 -2.42
C GLY A 262 7.96 -20.61 -3.38
N GLU A 263 7.66 -19.31 -3.41
CA GLU A 263 8.37 -18.34 -4.25
C GLU A 263 9.81 -18.19 -3.75
N LYS A 264 10.76 -18.74 -4.49
CA LYS A 264 12.19 -18.67 -4.15
C LYS A 264 12.81 -17.41 -4.75
N LEU A 265 13.54 -16.67 -3.92
CA LEU A 265 14.38 -15.59 -4.43
C LEU A 265 15.59 -16.17 -5.14
N THR A 266 15.90 -15.65 -6.31
CA THR A 266 17.20 -15.88 -6.94
C THR A 266 18.26 -15.01 -6.26
N THR A 267 19.54 -15.31 -6.46
CA THR A 267 20.65 -14.53 -5.91
C THR A 267 20.55 -13.04 -6.28
N LYS A 268 20.11 -12.74 -7.51
CA LYS A 268 19.90 -11.35 -7.96
C LYS A 268 18.78 -10.67 -7.21
N ALA A 269 17.65 -11.36 -6.98
CA ALA A 269 16.53 -10.83 -6.22
C ALA A 269 16.89 -10.65 -4.74
N LEU A 270 17.68 -11.54 -4.17
CA LEU A 270 18.19 -11.39 -2.80
C LEU A 270 19.09 -10.14 -2.69
N LEU A 271 20.02 -9.95 -3.64
CA LEU A 271 20.82 -8.73 -3.70
C LEU A 271 19.93 -7.49 -3.84
N GLY A 272 18.89 -7.53 -4.69
CA GLY A 272 17.91 -6.47 -4.82
C GLY A 272 17.20 -6.13 -3.51
N LEU A 273 16.77 -7.16 -2.75
CA LEU A 273 16.16 -6.99 -1.44
C LEU A 273 17.14 -6.31 -0.45
N VAL A 274 18.40 -6.73 -0.42
CA VAL A 274 19.42 -6.11 0.43
C VAL A 274 19.61 -4.64 0.06
N LEU A 275 19.65 -4.29 -1.23
CA LEU A 275 19.78 -2.90 -1.68
C LEU A 275 18.56 -2.06 -1.28
N ILE A 276 17.34 -2.60 -1.36
CA ILE A 276 16.12 -1.90 -0.90
C ILE A 276 16.20 -1.64 0.59
N ILE A 277 16.61 -2.63 1.39
CA ILE A 277 16.77 -2.49 2.83
C ILE A 277 17.83 -1.44 3.16
N ALA A 278 19.01 -1.52 2.53
CA ALA A 278 20.08 -0.56 2.73
C ALA A 278 19.68 0.87 2.35
N GLY A 279 19.01 1.03 1.19
CA GLY A 279 18.47 2.31 0.76
C GLY A 279 17.41 2.86 1.73
N THR A 280 16.55 2.00 2.27
CA THR A 280 15.56 2.38 3.30
C THR A 280 16.25 2.95 4.54
N PHE A 281 17.28 2.27 5.06
CA PHE A 281 18.07 2.79 6.18
C PHE A 281 18.83 4.08 5.81
N GLY A 282 19.35 4.18 4.58
CA GLY A 282 19.98 5.40 4.09
C GLY A 282 19.06 6.62 4.11
N ILE A 283 17.77 6.46 3.78
CA ILE A 283 16.76 7.53 3.89
C ILE A 283 16.50 7.91 5.36
N MET A 284 16.52 6.94 6.28
CA MET A 284 16.32 7.21 7.71
C MET A 284 17.46 8.01 8.35
N LEU A 285 18.67 7.88 7.82
CA LEU A 285 19.89 8.50 8.36
C LEU A 285 20.21 9.86 7.72
N GLY A 286 19.62 10.20 6.57
CA GLY A 286 19.85 11.43 5.80
C GLY A 286 18.67 12.37 5.77
#